data_69da4af0fb8dc85237b47e53b5d1ba36
#
_entry.id   69da4af0fb8dc85237b47e53b5d1ba36
#
_cell.length_a   1.000
_cell.length_b   1.000
_cell.length_c   1.000
_cell.angle_alpha   90.00
_cell.angle_beta   90.00
_cell.angle_gamma   90.00
#
_symmetry.space_group_name_H-M   'P 1'
#
loop_
_entity.id
_entity.type
_entity.pdbx_description
1 polymer ?
#
loop_
_entity_poly.entity_id
_entity_poly.type
_entity_poly.pdbx_seq_one_letter_code
_entity_poly.pdbx_strand_id
1 'polypeptide(L)'
;MRKILCVLAAILVGAAVCGAEDLGNLSANQFDFESSSNPFGKGSPFAPNGINNAFSPYGSPFSNRSVTNPFATDAPRLYDQQGNYRGKLSANPYDPDSTSNQFGRYGSPFSPDSLNNQFGAGSPFRPDSPNNPYGKGWRIEGR
;
A
#
# COMPACT_ATOMS: atom_id res chain seq x y z
N MET A 1 -5.60 -19.77 6.19
CA MET A 1 -6.99 -20.26 6.10
C MET A 1 -7.83 -19.39 5.20
N ARG A 2 -7.97 -18.10 5.50
CA ARG A 2 -8.80 -17.21 4.65
C ARG A 2 -8.36 -17.16 3.21
N LYS A 3 -7.06 -17.09 2.95
CA LYS A 3 -6.54 -17.04 1.58
C LYS A 3 -6.87 -18.30 0.80
N ILE A 4 -6.84 -19.45 1.47
CA ILE A 4 -7.18 -20.71 0.84
C ILE A 4 -8.68 -20.74 0.47
N LEU A 5 -9.53 -20.25 1.36
CA LEU A 5 -10.96 -20.15 1.09
C LEU A 5 -11.25 -19.20 -0.04
N CYS A 6 -10.56 -18.06 -0.09
CA CYS A 6 -10.70 -17.11 -1.19
C CYS A 6 -10.31 -17.73 -2.52
N VAL A 7 -9.22 -18.48 -2.56
CA VAL A 7 -8.77 -19.13 -3.80
C VAL A 7 -9.80 -20.15 -4.28
N LEU A 8 -10.36 -20.94 -3.37
CA LEU A 8 -11.40 -21.90 -3.71
C LEU A 8 -12.64 -21.20 -4.25
N ALA A 9 -13.07 -20.12 -3.59
CA ALA A 9 -14.20 -19.33 -4.06
C ALA A 9 -13.94 -18.74 -5.44
N ALA A 10 -12.73 -18.24 -5.68
CA ALA A 10 -12.37 -17.69 -6.98
C ALA A 10 -12.41 -18.74 -8.08
N ILE A 11 -12.01 -19.97 -7.78
CA ILE A 11 -12.08 -21.07 -8.76
C ILE A 11 -13.53 -21.40 -9.11
N LEU A 12 -14.41 -21.38 -8.13
CA LEU A 12 -15.81 -21.77 -8.32
C LEU A 12 -16.66 -20.67 -8.94
N VAL A 13 -16.46 -19.40 -8.54
CA VAL A 13 -17.36 -18.31 -8.94
C VAL A 13 -16.66 -17.15 -9.61
N GLY A 14 -15.35 -17.21 -9.76
CA GLY A 14 -14.57 -16.15 -10.35
C GLY A 14 -13.73 -15.37 -9.33
N ALA A 15 -12.73 -14.67 -9.84
CA ALA A 15 -11.70 -14.03 -9.00
C ALA A 15 -12.22 -12.86 -8.17
N ALA A 16 -13.35 -12.28 -8.54
CA ALA A 16 -13.87 -11.06 -7.90
C ALA A 16 -14.29 -11.27 -6.44
N VAL A 17 -14.52 -12.52 -6.01
CA VAL A 17 -15.07 -12.82 -4.70
C VAL A 17 -14.11 -12.49 -3.56
N CYS A 18 -12.81 -12.64 -3.77
CA CYS A 18 -11.82 -12.39 -2.72
C CYS A 18 -11.67 -10.91 -2.35
N GLY A 19 -11.73 -10.02 -3.31
CA GLY A 19 -11.64 -8.59 -3.09
C GLY A 19 -10.26 -8.02 -2.79
N ALA A 20 -9.38 -8.80 -2.18
CA ALA A 20 -8.03 -8.35 -1.87
C ALA A 20 -7.09 -8.55 -3.06
N GLU A 21 -6.24 -7.57 -3.36
CA GLU A 21 -5.32 -7.62 -4.48
C GLU A 21 -3.93 -7.17 -4.04
N ASP A 22 -2.92 -7.92 -4.46
CA ASP A 22 -1.53 -7.59 -4.17
C ASP A 22 -1.05 -6.53 -5.17
N LEU A 23 -0.80 -5.33 -4.67
CA LEU A 23 -0.33 -4.20 -5.47
C LEU A 23 1.18 -4.00 -5.38
N GLY A 24 1.90 -4.97 -4.83
CA GLY A 24 3.33 -4.89 -4.63
C GLY A 24 3.69 -4.35 -3.26
N ASN A 25 4.90 -3.83 -3.15
CA ASN A 25 5.42 -3.30 -1.88
C ASN A 25 5.63 -1.79 -1.96
N LEU A 26 5.21 -1.08 -0.91
CA LEU A 26 5.57 0.31 -0.72
C LEU A 26 7.04 0.34 -0.28
N SER A 27 7.94 0.67 -1.18
CA SER A 27 9.37 0.55 -0.97
C SER A 27 10.13 1.62 -1.77
N ALA A 28 11.22 2.08 -1.22
CA ALA A 28 12.14 2.98 -1.92
C ALA A 28 13.16 2.21 -2.78
N ASN A 29 13.13 0.89 -2.77
CA ASN A 29 14.06 0.06 -3.54
C ASN A 29 13.65 0.04 -5.01
N GLN A 30 14.44 0.68 -5.86
CA GLN A 30 14.16 0.79 -7.30
C GLN A 30 14.46 -0.50 -8.06
N PHE A 31 15.14 -1.45 -7.45
CA PHE A 31 15.59 -2.66 -8.12
C PHE A 31 14.70 -3.88 -7.86
N ASP A 32 13.82 -3.78 -6.89
CA ASP A 32 12.87 -4.85 -6.57
C ASP A 32 11.67 -4.73 -7.50
N PHE A 33 11.37 -5.82 -8.24
CA PHE A 33 10.24 -5.84 -9.17
C PHE A 33 8.91 -5.55 -8.48
N GLU A 34 8.76 -5.94 -7.22
CA GLU A 34 7.54 -5.73 -6.45
C GLU A 34 7.43 -4.32 -5.87
N SER A 35 8.48 -3.53 -5.98
CA SER A 35 8.53 -2.19 -5.38
C SER A 35 7.68 -1.18 -6.14
N SER A 36 6.98 -0.33 -5.37
CA SER A 36 6.26 0.82 -5.92
C SER A 36 7.20 1.85 -6.57
N SER A 37 8.48 1.78 -6.27
CA SER A 37 9.48 2.70 -6.84
C SER A 37 10.14 2.17 -8.11
N ASN A 38 9.83 0.94 -8.51
CA ASN A 38 10.41 0.37 -9.74
C ASN A 38 9.48 0.63 -10.92
N PRO A 39 9.90 1.53 -11.86
CA PRO A 39 9.05 1.88 -13.00
C PRO A 39 8.90 0.76 -14.04
N PHE A 40 9.67 -0.31 -13.91
CA PHE A 40 9.60 -1.47 -14.81
C PHE A 40 8.90 -2.66 -14.18
N GLY A 41 8.47 -2.54 -12.93
CA GLY A 41 7.76 -3.58 -12.20
C GLY A 41 6.38 -3.09 -11.75
N LYS A 42 6.03 -3.42 -10.51
CA LYS A 42 4.73 -3.03 -9.93
C LYS A 42 4.54 -1.52 -9.82
N GLY A 43 5.63 -0.76 -9.83
CA GLY A 43 5.57 0.70 -9.81
C GLY A 43 5.40 1.34 -11.17
N SER A 44 5.20 0.56 -12.23
CA SER A 44 5.04 1.10 -13.58
C SER A 44 3.79 1.98 -13.69
N PRO A 45 3.91 3.17 -14.33
CA PRO A 45 2.74 4.01 -14.60
C PRO A 45 1.79 3.41 -15.64
N PHE A 46 2.15 2.28 -16.24
CA PHE A 46 1.33 1.56 -17.23
C PHE A 46 0.77 0.24 -16.72
N ALA A 47 1.09 -0.15 -15.49
CA ALA A 47 0.55 -1.37 -14.91
C ALA A 47 -0.98 -1.25 -14.74
N PRO A 48 -1.78 -2.27 -15.15
CA PRO A 48 -3.25 -2.15 -15.12
C PRO A 48 -3.84 -1.85 -13.75
N ASN A 49 -3.21 -2.34 -12.68
CA ASN A 49 -3.66 -2.09 -11.32
C ASN A 49 -2.60 -1.32 -10.52
N GLY A 50 -1.69 -0.64 -11.21
CA GLY A 50 -0.60 0.08 -10.56
C GLY A 50 -1.06 1.30 -9.78
N ILE A 51 -0.49 1.50 -8.61
CA ILE A 51 -0.77 2.69 -7.82
C ILE A 51 -0.24 3.97 -8.47
N ASN A 52 0.72 3.83 -9.37
CA ASN A 52 1.30 4.96 -10.12
C ASN A 52 0.63 5.17 -11.48
N ASN A 53 -0.35 4.35 -11.83
CA ASN A 53 -1.09 4.49 -13.07
C ASN A 53 -2.34 5.34 -12.83
N ALA A 54 -2.35 6.55 -13.39
CA ALA A 54 -3.47 7.50 -13.20
C ALA A 54 -4.79 7.02 -13.79
N PHE A 55 -4.79 5.95 -14.57
CA PHE A 55 -5.98 5.38 -15.18
C PHE A 55 -6.42 4.07 -14.52
N SER A 56 -5.68 3.59 -13.52
CA SER A 56 -6.06 2.37 -12.79
C SER A 56 -6.99 2.70 -11.63
N PRO A 57 -7.76 1.71 -11.14
CA PRO A 57 -8.62 1.94 -9.97
C PRO A 57 -7.84 2.29 -8.70
N TYR A 58 -6.54 2.01 -8.66
CA TYR A 58 -5.71 2.27 -7.47
C TYR A 58 -4.83 3.51 -7.63
N GLY A 59 -4.74 4.08 -8.82
CA GLY A 59 -3.94 5.28 -9.07
C GLY A 59 -4.73 6.49 -9.55
N SER A 60 -5.99 6.31 -9.91
CA SER A 60 -6.83 7.41 -10.42
C SER A 60 -7.23 8.38 -9.30
N PRO A 61 -7.09 9.70 -9.50
CA PRO A 61 -7.52 10.67 -8.50
C PRO A 61 -9.04 10.71 -8.29
N PHE A 62 -9.81 9.97 -9.08
CA PHE A 62 -11.27 9.94 -8.99
C PHE A 62 -11.82 8.63 -8.42
N SER A 63 -10.97 7.63 -8.23
CA SER A 63 -11.40 6.33 -7.72
C SER A 63 -11.43 6.32 -6.20
N ASN A 64 -12.49 5.72 -5.63
CA ASN A 64 -12.61 5.57 -4.18
C ASN A 64 -11.58 4.59 -3.58
N ARG A 65 -10.93 3.80 -4.42
CA ARG A 65 -9.89 2.82 -4.01
C ARG A 65 -8.48 3.30 -4.29
N SER A 66 -8.33 4.56 -4.65
CA SER A 66 -7.06 5.09 -5.12
C SER A 66 -6.20 5.65 -3.99
N VAL A 67 -4.89 5.53 -4.17
CA VAL A 67 -3.90 6.13 -3.27
C VAL A 67 -3.79 7.65 -3.47
N THR A 68 -4.28 8.17 -4.59
CA THR A 68 -4.14 9.60 -4.94
C THR A 68 -5.40 10.43 -4.73
N ASN A 69 -6.53 9.78 -4.46
CA ASN A 69 -7.79 10.50 -4.25
C ASN A 69 -7.91 10.96 -2.80
N PRO A 70 -7.90 12.27 -2.51
CA PRO A 70 -7.98 12.77 -1.14
C PRO A 70 -9.34 12.52 -0.46
N PHE A 71 -10.34 12.07 -1.21
CA PHE A 71 -11.67 11.74 -0.68
C PHE A 71 -11.93 10.24 -0.67
N ALA A 72 -10.92 9.41 -0.97
CA ALA A 72 -11.10 7.96 -1.00
C ALA A 72 -11.39 7.41 0.40
N THR A 73 -12.32 6.48 0.47
CA THR A 73 -12.69 5.81 1.72
C THR A 73 -12.23 4.36 1.79
N ASP A 74 -11.81 3.79 0.67
CA ASP A 74 -11.41 2.39 0.58
C ASP A 74 -10.03 2.25 -0.07
N ALA A 75 -9.11 3.11 0.32
CA ALA A 75 -7.74 3.09 -0.19
C ALA A 75 -7.02 1.78 0.19
N PRO A 76 -5.95 1.41 -0.52
CA PRO A 76 -5.20 0.20 -0.22
C PRO A 76 -4.64 0.21 1.20
N ARG A 77 -4.56 -0.97 1.79
CA ARG A 77 -4.02 -1.16 3.13
C ARG A 77 -2.58 -1.62 3.08
N LEU A 78 -1.84 -1.23 4.11
CA LEU A 78 -0.43 -1.56 4.24
C LEU A 78 -0.22 -2.60 5.33
N TYR A 79 0.65 -3.57 5.06
CA TYR A 79 1.04 -4.60 6.02
C TYR A 79 2.56 -4.73 5.97
N ASP A 80 3.20 -4.82 7.15
CA ASP A 80 4.64 -5.03 7.21
C ASP A 80 4.98 -6.48 6.84
N GLN A 81 6.27 -6.83 6.86
CA GLN A 81 6.71 -8.16 6.47
C GLN A 81 6.28 -9.24 7.45
N GLN A 82 5.89 -8.88 8.66
CA GLN A 82 5.34 -9.78 9.67
C GLN A 82 3.82 -9.87 9.61
N GLY A 83 3.17 -9.15 8.70
CA GLY A 83 1.73 -9.17 8.54
C GLY A 83 0.97 -8.18 9.43
N ASN A 84 1.65 -7.31 10.14
CA ASN A 84 1.01 -6.30 10.98
C ASN A 84 0.44 -5.17 10.11
N TYR A 85 -0.78 -4.74 10.44
CA TYR A 85 -1.44 -3.64 9.76
C TYR A 85 -0.70 -2.32 10.02
N ARG A 86 -0.43 -1.57 8.94
CA ARG A 86 0.31 -0.32 8.99
C ARG A 86 -0.47 0.87 8.43
N GLY A 87 -1.78 0.79 8.44
CA GLY A 87 -2.64 1.88 7.99
C GLY A 87 -3.02 1.76 6.53
N LYS A 88 -3.60 2.83 6.01
CA LYS A 88 -4.02 2.93 4.60
C LYS A 88 -3.08 3.82 3.83
N LEU A 89 -2.66 3.36 2.66
CA LEU A 89 -1.94 4.19 1.71
C LEU A 89 -2.95 5.09 1.02
N SER A 90 -3.21 6.25 1.61
CA SER A 90 -4.31 7.12 1.21
C SER A 90 -3.84 8.58 1.17
N ALA A 91 -4.42 9.35 0.27
CA ALA A 91 -4.22 10.79 0.23
C ALA A 91 -5.23 11.55 1.10
N ASN A 92 -6.16 10.85 1.75
CA ASN A 92 -7.18 11.47 2.60
C ASN A 92 -6.57 11.91 3.94
N PRO A 93 -6.46 13.22 4.22
CA PRO A 93 -5.84 13.70 5.46
C PRO A 93 -6.74 13.57 6.69
N TYR A 94 -7.99 13.16 6.52
CA TYR A 94 -8.98 13.08 7.61
C TYR A 94 -9.27 11.66 8.06
N ASP A 95 -8.84 10.65 7.29
CA ASP A 95 -9.02 9.25 7.69
C ASP A 95 -8.03 8.93 8.82
N PRO A 96 -8.50 8.42 9.98
CA PRO A 96 -7.60 8.14 11.11
C PRO A 96 -6.53 7.09 10.80
N ASP A 97 -6.74 6.23 9.81
CA ASP A 97 -5.77 5.21 9.40
C ASP A 97 -4.90 5.64 8.23
N SER A 98 -5.12 6.84 7.70
CA SER A 98 -4.39 7.30 6.52
C SER A 98 -2.95 7.67 6.84
N THR A 99 -2.04 7.30 5.93
CA THR A 99 -0.65 7.74 6.01
C THR A 99 -0.48 9.24 5.75
N SER A 100 -1.54 9.90 5.24
CA SER A 100 -1.54 11.35 5.00
C SER A 100 -2.13 12.15 6.17
N ASN A 101 -2.64 11.49 7.20
CA ASN A 101 -3.18 12.18 8.37
C ASN A 101 -2.07 12.44 9.39
N GLN A 102 -1.66 13.69 9.50
CA GLN A 102 -0.57 14.10 10.40
C GLN A 102 -0.88 13.90 11.89
N PHE A 103 -2.14 13.72 12.24
CA PHE A 103 -2.58 13.52 13.62
C PHE A 103 -2.98 12.08 13.89
N GLY A 104 -2.90 11.20 12.89
CA GLY A 104 -3.25 9.80 13.02
C GLY A 104 -2.06 8.92 13.38
N ARG A 105 -2.36 7.71 13.82
CA ARG A 105 -1.35 6.76 14.26
C ARG A 105 -0.35 6.40 13.14
N TYR A 106 -0.81 6.35 11.90
CA TYR A 106 0.01 5.89 10.77
C TYR A 106 0.55 7.02 9.90
N GLY A 107 0.16 8.25 10.18
CA GLY A 107 0.60 9.41 9.40
C GLY A 107 1.38 10.45 10.21
N SER A 108 1.34 10.39 11.53
CA SER A 108 2.03 11.35 12.38
C SER A 108 3.55 11.17 12.31
N PRO A 109 4.32 12.27 12.17
CA PRO A 109 5.78 12.17 12.22
C PRO A 109 6.33 11.80 13.62
N PHE A 110 5.45 11.74 14.63
CA PHE A 110 5.84 11.42 16.01
C PHE A 110 5.39 10.04 16.47
N SER A 111 4.55 9.36 15.70
CA SER A 111 4.05 8.04 16.05
C SER A 111 5.08 6.96 15.71
N PRO A 112 5.35 6.02 16.64
CA PRO A 112 6.29 4.92 16.35
C PRO A 112 5.81 3.98 15.25
N ASP A 113 4.51 3.98 14.92
CA ASP A 113 3.94 3.12 13.89
C ASP A 113 3.82 3.81 12.53
N SER A 114 4.21 5.07 12.44
CA SER A 114 4.03 5.85 11.22
C SER A 114 5.20 5.71 10.27
N LEU A 115 4.90 5.60 8.98
CA LEU A 115 5.94 5.63 7.96
C LEU A 115 6.60 7.02 7.83
N ASN A 116 5.95 8.06 8.35
CA ASN A 116 6.48 9.43 8.33
C ASN A 116 7.41 9.73 9.50
N ASN A 117 7.58 8.81 10.43
CA ASN A 117 8.49 8.95 11.54
C ASN A 117 9.81 8.28 11.21
N GLN A 118 10.86 9.08 10.95
CA GLN A 118 12.19 8.54 10.60
C GLN A 118 12.90 7.86 11.77
N PHE A 119 12.38 7.96 12.97
CA PHE A 119 12.93 7.28 14.16
C PHE A 119 12.09 6.08 14.60
N GLY A 120 10.98 5.83 13.90
CA GLY A 120 10.09 4.71 14.16
C GLY A 120 10.00 3.78 12.96
N ALA A 121 8.77 3.40 12.60
CA ALA A 121 8.52 2.48 11.50
C ALA A 121 9.01 3.00 10.14
N GLY A 122 9.14 4.31 9.98
CA GLY A 122 9.64 4.94 8.76
C GLY A 122 11.14 5.13 8.69
N SER A 123 11.91 4.55 9.60
CA SER A 123 13.36 4.71 9.61
C SER A 123 13.98 4.15 8.33
N PRO A 124 14.86 4.92 7.65
CA PRO A 124 15.53 4.42 6.45
C PRO A 124 16.56 3.32 6.72
N PHE A 125 16.83 3.01 7.98
CA PHE A 125 17.81 1.99 8.38
C PHE A 125 17.18 0.65 8.73
N ARG A 126 15.86 0.57 8.81
CA ARG A 126 15.18 -0.69 9.09
C ARG A 126 15.05 -1.51 7.81
N PRO A 127 15.30 -2.84 7.87
CA PRO A 127 15.26 -3.69 6.66
C PRO A 127 13.90 -3.74 5.98
N ASP A 128 12.81 -3.54 6.73
CA ASP A 128 11.45 -3.63 6.20
C ASP A 128 10.80 -2.26 6.00
N SER A 129 11.55 -1.17 6.22
CA SER A 129 10.98 0.17 6.09
C SER A 129 10.74 0.55 4.64
N PRO A 130 9.59 1.19 4.34
CA PRO A 130 9.35 1.76 3.01
C PRO A 130 10.37 2.82 2.59
N ASN A 131 11.05 3.43 3.56
CA ASN A 131 12.02 4.49 3.30
C ASN A 131 13.45 3.99 3.13
N ASN A 132 13.68 2.68 3.27
CA ASN A 132 15.00 2.09 3.06
C ASN A 132 15.16 1.73 1.59
N PRO A 133 16.11 2.36 0.85
CA PRO A 133 16.29 2.11 -0.58
C PRO A 133 16.79 0.70 -0.90
N TYR A 134 17.23 -0.05 0.10
CA TYR A 134 17.66 -1.44 -0.04
C TYR A 134 16.73 -2.41 0.68
N GLY A 135 15.65 -1.92 1.24
CA GLY A 135 14.72 -2.72 2.02
C GLY A 135 13.60 -3.31 1.19
N LYS A 136 12.81 -4.16 1.82
CA LYS A 136 11.67 -4.81 1.18
C LYS A 136 10.42 -3.95 1.18
N GLY A 137 10.28 -3.08 2.17
CA GLY A 137 9.10 -2.24 2.31
C GLY A 137 7.90 -2.97 2.89
N TRP A 138 6.73 -2.38 2.76
CA TRP A 138 5.47 -2.93 3.26
C TRP A 138 4.59 -3.35 2.10
N ARG A 139 3.90 -4.49 2.27
CA ARG A 139 2.98 -4.98 1.25
C ARG A 139 1.77 -4.07 1.13
N ILE A 140 1.36 -3.79 -0.10
CA ILE A 140 0.16 -3.00 -0.42
C ILE A 140 -0.94 -3.95 -0.84
N GLU A 141 -2.07 -3.90 -0.14
CA GLU A 141 -3.22 -4.74 -0.44
C GLU A 141 -4.40 -3.87 -0.84
N GLY A 142 -4.85 -4.03 -2.08
CA GLY A 142 -5.98 -3.29 -2.62
C GLY A 142 -7.31 -3.96 -2.35
N ARG A 143 -8.39 -3.20 -2.56
CA ARG A 143 -9.79 -3.67 -2.42
C ARG A 143 -10.50 -3.67 -3.80
#